data_5d1b95c5430f59a4b68e156b29a455de
#
_entry.id   5d1b95c5430f59a4b68e156b29a455de
#
_cell.length_a   1.000
_cell.length_b   1.000
_cell.length_c   1.000
_cell.angle_alpha   90.00
_cell.angle_beta   90.00
_cell.angle_gamma   90.00
#
_symmetry.space_group_name_H-M   'P 1'
#
loop_
_entity.id
_entity.type
_entity.pdbx_description
1 polymer ?
#
loop_
_entity_poly.entity_id
_entity_poly.type
_entity_poly.pdbx_seq_one_letter_code
_entity_poly.pdbx_strand_id
1 'polypeptide(L)'
;GGVISARTIVLNRKAINLAVVVFLSIRVSHQSRDCISSFQKVIDKHEEIIETHRLTGSDSDYLLKIVASSIEDYDNFQQKLIGELEFTKMSSSISLQEMKNSHNLPLKQLENF
;
A
#
# COMPACT_ATOMS: atom_id res chain seq x y z
N GLY A 1 -3.83 0.98 -23.57
CA GLY A 1 -3.39 0.76 -22.84
C GLY A 1 -3.34 1.04 -21.37
N GLY A 2 -3.88 2.12 -20.96
CA GLY A 2 -3.77 2.47 -19.56
C GLY A 2 -4.44 1.49 -18.64
N VAL A 3 -5.34 0.73 -19.14
CA VAL A 3 -6.13 -0.17 -18.32
C VAL A 3 -5.28 -1.16 -17.59
N ILE A 4 -4.30 -1.69 -18.29
CA ILE A 4 -3.51 -2.74 -17.69
C ILE A 4 -2.31 -2.17 -16.99
N SER A 5 -2.30 -0.87 -16.92
CA SER A 5 -1.16 -0.15 -16.42
C SER A 5 -0.80 -0.46 -15.00
N ALA A 6 -1.75 -0.85 -14.17
CA ALA A 6 -1.43 -1.15 -12.77
C ALA A 6 -0.40 -2.27 -12.66
N ARG A 7 -0.65 -3.37 -13.36
CA ARG A 7 0.31 -4.45 -13.36
C ARG A 7 1.57 -4.08 -14.10
N THR A 8 1.40 -3.36 -15.18
CA THR A 8 2.53 -2.90 -15.96
C THR A 8 3.43 -2.01 -15.13
N ILE A 9 2.84 -1.16 -14.32
CA ILE A 9 3.59 -0.28 -13.44
C ILE A 9 4.47 -1.10 -12.49
N VAL A 10 3.90 -2.11 -11.87
CA VAL A 10 4.67 -2.94 -10.94
C VAL A 10 5.79 -3.68 -11.66
N LEU A 11 5.50 -4.20 -12.84
CA LEU A 11 6.47 -4.99 -13.58
C LEU A 11 7.55 -4.14 -14.26
N ASN A 12 7.19 -2.92 -14.64
CA ASN A 12 8.08 -2.04 -15.39
C ASN A 12 8.53 -0.86 -14.58
N ARG A 13 9.00 -1.11 -13.40
CA ARG A 13 9.44 -0.03 -12.55
C ARG A 13 10.55 0.81 -13.17
N LYS A 14 11.38 0.18 -14.00
CA LYS A 14 12.43 0.92 -14.69
C LYS A 14 11.87 1.90 -15.69
N ALA A 15 10.76 1.54 -16.33
CA ALA A 15 10.16 2.41 -17.33
C ALA A 15 9.49 3.63 -16.71
N ILE A 16 9.16 3.53 -15.42
CA ILE A 16 8.55 4.64 -14.70
C ILE A 16 9.42 4.97 -13.50
N ASN A 17 10.67 5.23 -13.80
CA ASN A 17 11.67 5.48 -12.76
C ASN A 17 11.39 6.70 -11.91
N LEU A 18 10.43 7.53 -12.31
CA LEU A 18 10.02 8.68 -11.52
C LEU A 18 8.92 8.37 -10.53
N ALA A 19 8.40 7.14 -10.57
CA ALA A 19 7.33 6.77 -9.65
C ALA A 19 7.83 6.76 -8.21
N VAL A 20 6.99 7.24 -7.34
CA VAL A 20 7.26 7.27 -5.90
C VAL A 20 6.49 6.13 -5.25
N VAL A 21 7.18 5.34 -4.46
CA VAL A 21 6.57 4.27 -3.69
C VAL A 21 6.53 4.67 -2.22
N VAL A 22 5.35 4.60 -1.64
CA VAL A 22 5.14 5.03 -0.26
C VAL A 22 4.56 3.89 0.54
N PHE A 23 5.09 3.68 1.74
CA PHE A 23 4.51 2.75 2.70
C PHE A 23 3.78 3.56 3.74
N LEU A 24 2.47 3.38 3.80
CA LEU A 24 1.60 4.12 4.70
C LEU A 24 1.15 3.21 5.83
N SER A 25 1.48 3.58 7.06
CA SER A 25 1.05 2.86 8.26
C SER A 25 -0.17 3.54 8.82
N ILE A 26 -1.20 2.76 9.15
CA ILE A 26 -2.43 3.30 9.69
C ILE A 26 -2.80 2.54 10.96
N ARG A 27 -3.16 3.29 11.99
CA ARG A 27 -3.70 2.74 13.22
C ARG A 27 -5.14 3.20 13.38
N VAL A 28 -6.00 2.28 13.75
CA VAL A 28 -7.42 2.58 13.92
C VAL A 28 -7.82 2.29 15.37
N SER A 29 -8.93 2.91 15.80
CA SER A 29 -9.40 2.71 17.17
C SER A 29 -10.24 1.46 17.32
N HIS A 30 -10.85 0.99 16.22
CA HIS A 30 -11.74 -0.17 16.26
C HIS A 30 -11.42 -1.11 15.11
N GLN A 31 -11.46 -2.40 15.40
CA GLN A 31 -11.27 -3.44 14.41
C GLN A 31 -12.43 -4.41 14.39
N SER A 32 -13.64 -3.90 14.45
CA SER A 32 -14.81 -4.73 14.28
C SER A 32 -14.91 -5.18 12.82
N ARG A 33 -15.73 -6.19 12.58
CA ARG A 33 -15.94 -6.70 11.23
C ARG A 33 -16.45 -5.61 10.29
N ASP A 34 -17.33 -4.76 10.79
CA ASP A 34 -17.87 -3.66 10.00
C ASP A 34 -16.82 -2.62 9.67
N CYS A 35 -15.96 -2.32 10.62
CA CYS A 35 -14.86 -1.37 10.40
C CYS A 35 -13.90 -1.89 9.37
N ILE A 36 -13.54 -3.16 9.44
CA ILE A 36 -12.65 -3.79 8.47
C ILE A 36 -13.27 -3.76 7.08
N SER A 37 -14.57 -4.05 7.01
CA SER A 37 -15.27 -4.06 5.74
C SER A 37 -15.33 -2.66 5.12
N SER A 38 -15.58 -1.65 5.93
CA SER A 38 -15.61 -0.26 5.47
C SER A 38 -14.24 0.18 4.98
N PHE A 39 -13.20 -0.21 5.70
CA PHE A 39 -11.84 0.09 5.31
C PHE A 39 -11.52 -0.56 3.96
N GLN A 40 -11.91 -1.82 3.78
CA GLN A 40 -11.69 -2.55 2.55
C GLN A 40 -12.35 -1.85 1.36
N LYS A 41 -13.55 -1.32 1.55
CA LYS A 41 -14.24 -0.61 0.47
C LYS A 41 -13.48 0.62 0.01
N VAL A 42 -12.92 1.37 0.95
CA VAL A 42 -12.13 2.54 0.61
C VAL A 42 -10.87 2.13 -0.14
N ILE A 43 -10.19 1.09 0.35
CA ILE A 43 -8.98 0.60 -0.28
C ILE A 43 -9.25 0.16 -1.72
N ASP A 44 -10.35 -0.56 -1.93
CA ASP A 44 -10.64 -1.13 -3.24
C ASP A 44 -10.94 -0.08 -4.30
N LYS A 45 -11.35 1.11 -3.91
CA LYS A 45 -11.70 2.11 -4.90
C LYS A 45 -10.51 2.95 -5.37
N HIS A 46 -9.35 2.79 -4.75
CA HIS A 46 -8.17 3.56 -5.13
C HIS A 46 -7.11 2.65 -5.75
N GLU A 47 -6.88 2.81 -7.04
CA GLU A 47 -5.91 1.97 -7.74
C GLU A 47 -4.47 2.32 -7.41
N GLU A 48 -4.22 3.48 -6.82
CA GLU A 48 -2.88 3.86 -6.37
C GLU A 48 -2.38 2.95 -5.24
N ILE A 49 -3.31 2.33 -4.52
CA ILE A 49 -2.97 1.41 -3.44
C ILE A 49 -2.80 0.03 -4.05
N ILE A 50 -1.55 -0.41 -4.16
CA ILE A 50 -1.26 -1.68 -4.83
C ILE A 50 -1.14 -2.86 -3.88
N GLU A 51 -0.94 -2.61 -2.59
CA GLU A 51 -0.93 -3.65 -1.58
C GLU A 51 -1.50 -3.10 -0.29
N THR A 52 -2.21 -3.95 0.41
CA THR A 52 -2.73 -3.60 1.73
C THR A 52 -2.63 -4.83 2.61
N HIS A 53 -2.01 -4.68 3.76
CA HIS A 53 -1.83 -5.76 4.72
C HIS A 53 -2.41 -5.37 6.06
N ARG A 54 -3.11 -6.28 6.70
CA ARG A 54 -3.53 -6.11 8.08
C ARG A 54 -2.46 -6.76 8.95
N LEU A 55 -1.97 -6.01 9.91
CA LEU A 55 -0.82 -6.42 10.69
C LEU A 55 -1.18 -6.76 12.13
N THR A 56 -0.34 -7.58 12.73
CA THR A 56 -0.32 -7.71 14.18
C THR A 56 0.76 -6.78 14.68
N GLY A 57 0.53 -6.15 15.82
CA GLY A 57 1.53 -5.26 16.37
C GLY A 57 0.89 -4.15 17.15
N SER A 58 1.72 -3.39 17.82
CA SER A 58 1.26 -2.31 18.70
C SER A 58 1.24 -0.96 18.02
N ASP A 59 1.97 -0.80 16.92
CA ASP A 59 2.15 0.52 16.31
C ASP A 59 1.26 0.79 15.11
N SER A 60 0.88 -0.22 14.39
CA SER A 60 0.01 -0.03 13.23
C SER A 60 -0.85 -1.25 13.01
N ASP A 61 -2.04 -1.00 12.49
CA ASP A 61 -3.00 -2.05 12.19
C ASP A 61 -3.00 -2.42 10.72
N TYR A 62 -2.65 -1.47 9.86
CA TYR A 62 -2.62 -1.68 8.41
C TYR A 62 -1.36 -1.07 7.81
N LEU A 63 -0.85 -1.72 6.78
CA LEU A 63 0.25 -1.20 6.00
C LEU A 63 -0.15 -1.21 4.53
N LEU A 64 -0.07 -0.04 3.90
CA LEU A 64 -0.45 0.13 2.51
C LEU A 64 0.80 0.45 1.69
N LYS A 65 0.89 -0.15 0.52
CA LYS A 65 1.90 0.21 -0.46
C LYS A 65 1.23 1.00 -1.56
N ILE A 66 1.67 2.24 -1.75
CA ILE A 66 1.04 3.19 -2.66
C ILE A 66 2.06 3.64 -3.69
N VAL A 67 1.62 3.75 -4.94
CA VAL A 67 2.47 4.25 -6.02
C VAL A 67 1.86 5.54 -6.55
N ALA A 68 2.70 6.56 -6.66
CA ALA A 68 2.30 7.85 -7.20
C ALA A 68 3.35 8.32 -8.18
N SER A 69 2.98 9.23 -9.07
CA SER A 69 3.92 9.73 -10.08
C SER A 69 4.87 10.77 -9.51
N SER A 70 4.53 11.38 -8.40
CA SER A 70 5.38 12.37 -7.75
C SER A 70 5.00 12.48 -6.28
N ILE A 71 5.84 13.17 -5.51
CA ILE A 71 5.53 13.43 -4.11
C ILE A 71 4.29 14.30 -3.99
N GLU A 72 4.14 15.25 -4.88
CA GLU A 72 2.97 16.12 -4.89
C GLU A 72 1.70 15.31 -5.14
N ASP A 73 1.74 14.40 -6.10
CA ASP A 73 0.59 13.53 -6.38
C ASP A 73 0.27 12.64 -5.19
N TYR A 74 1.28 12.15 -4.50
CA TYR A 74 1.05 11.36 -3.31
C TYR A 74 0.40 12.20 -2.22
N ASP A 75 0.87 13.43 -2.03
CA ASP A 75 0.31 14.31 -1.03
C ASP A 75 -1.17 14.58 -1.30
N ASN A 76 -1.52 14.83 -2.55
CA ASN A 76 -2.91 15.04 -2.94
C ASN A 76 -3.74 13.78 -2.68
N PHE A 77 -3.19 12.64 -2.97
CA PHE A 77 -3.86 11.37 -2.72
C PHE A 77 -4.06 11.15 -1.23
N GLN A 78 -3.06 11.42 -0.43
CA GLN A 78 -3.13 11.26 1.02
C GLN A 78 -4.22 12.16 1.61
N GLN A 79 -4.35 13.37 1.12
CA GLN A 79 -5.38 14.29 1.59
C GLN A 79 -6.78 13.72 1.36
N LYS A 80 -7.00 13.12 0.19
CA LYS A 80 -8.26 12.45 -0.08
C LYS A 80 -8.50 11.29 0.86
N LEU A 81 -7.47 10.50 1.07
CA LEU A 81 -7.57 9.30 1.88
C LEU A 81 -7.87 9.66 3.34
N ILE A 82 -7.26 10.71 3.85
CA ILE A 82 -7.50 11.20 5.19
C ILE A 82 -8.98 11.52 5.39
N GLY A 83 -9.62 12.06 4.37
CA GLY A 83 -11.04 12.38 4.45
C GLY A 83 -11.97 11.18 4.38
N GLU A 84 -11.47 10.03 3.97
CA GLU A 84 -12.30 8.85 3.76
C GLU A 84 -12.14 7.76 4.82
N LEU A 85 -11.06 7.82 5.59
CA LEU A 85 -10.76 6.79 6.58
C LEU A 85 -10.87 7.32 7.99
N GLU A 86 -11.29 6.44 8.89
CA GLU A 86 -11.19 6.70 10.32
C GLU A 86 -9.88 6.10 10.81
N PHE A 87 -9.09 6.90 11.49
CA PHE A 87 -7.81 6.42 12.00
C PHE A 87 -7.39 7.25 13.20
N THR A 88 -6.53 6.68 14.04
CA THR A 88 -5.96 7.39 15.18
C THR A 88 -4.55 7.88 14.89
N LYS A 89 -3.86 7.20 13.97
CA LYS A 89 -2.50 7.57 13.62
C LYS A 89 -2.23 7.14 12.19
N MET A 90 -1.52 7.98 11.45
CA MET A 90 -1.13 7.69 10.08
C MET A 90 0.30 8.18 9.88
N SER A 91 1.13 7.34 9.29
CA SER A 91 2.54 7.67 9.08
C SER A 91 2.97 7.20 7.70
N SER A 92 3.60 8.09 6.95
CA SER A 92 4.07 7.81 5.59
C SER A 92 5.58 7.65 5.57
N SER A 93 6.06 6.66 4.83
CA SER A 93 7.49 6.47 4.60
C SER A 93 7.71 6.27 3.11
N ILE A 94 8.55 7.09 2.52
CA ILE A 94 8.84 7.00 1.09
C ILE A 94 9.99 6.03 0.89
N SER A 95 9.80 5.08 -0.02
CA SER A 95 10.86 4.14 -0.36
C SER A 95 11.94 4.85 -1.16
N LEU A 96 13.13 4.89 -0.61
CA LEU A 96 14.26 5.49 -1.30
C LEU A 96 14.84 4.57 -2.35
N GLN A 97 14.78 3.28 -2.08
CA GLN A 97 15.42 2.30 -2.95
C GLN A 97 14.85 0.93 -2.64
N GLU A 98 14.46 0.21 -3.69
CA GLU A 98 14.10 -1.19 -3.53
C GLU A 98 15.38 -2.01 -3.63
N MET A 99 15.79 -2.57 -2.52
CA MET A 99 17.05 -3.28 -2.47
C MET A 99 16.94 -4.73 -2.94
N LYS A 100 15.75 -5.29 -2.81
CA LYS A 100 15.52 -6.66 -3.26
C LYS A 100 14.03 -6.87 -3.47
N ASN A 101 13.70 -7.54 -4.54
CA ASN A 101 12.33 -7.94 -4.83
C ASN A 101 12.36 -9.31 -5.49
N SER A 102 12.13 -10.35 -4.71
CA SER A 102 12.12 -11.73 -5.20
C SER A 102 10.74 -12.31 -4.95
N HIS A 103 10.13 -12.81 -6.00
CA HIS A 103 8.81 -13.41 -5.90
C HIS A 103 8.86 -14.91 -5.70
N ASN A 104 10.07 -15.48 -5.72
CA ASN A 104 10.24 -16.93 -5.56
C ASN A 104 10.47 -17.27 -4.11
N LEU A 105 9.64 -18.18 -3.60
CA LEU A 105 9.85 -18.70 -2.25
C LEU A 105 10.88 -19.81 -2.30
N PRO A 106 11.72 -19.93 -1.27
CA PRO A 106 12.65 -21.03 -1.19
C PRO A 106 11.92 -22.38 -1.14
N LEU A 107 12.38 -23.34 -1.91
CA LEU A 107 11.74 -24.66 -1.95
C LEU A 107 11.68 -25.32 -0.58
N LYS A 108 12.71 -25.12 0.20
CA LYS A 108 12.73 -25.71 1.55
C LYS A 108 11.58 -25.22 2.41
N GLN A 109 11.26 -23.93 2.28
CA GLN A 109 10.14 -23.38 3.04
C GLN A 109 8.81 -23.91 2.55
N LEU A 110 8.70 -24.12 1.23
CA LEU A 110 7.48 -24.68 0.67
C LEU A 110 7.26 -26.11 1.17
N GLU A 111 8.32 -26.88 1.32
CA GLU A 111 8.22 -28.23 1.81
C GLU A 111 7.77 -28.31 3.26
N ASN A 112 7.99 -27.25 4.02
CA ASN A 112 7.63 -27.20 5.42
C ASN A 112 6.19 -26.74 5.65
N PHE A 113 5.53 -26.36 4.61
CA PHE A 113 4.14 -25.97 4.70
C PHE A 113 3.23 -27.14 4.43
#